data_fc04daf9d959e63b6227f2295568668a
#
_entry.id   fc04daf9d959e63b6227f2295568668a
#
_cell.length_a   1.000
_cell.length_b   1.000
_cell.length_c   1.000
_cell.angle_alpha   90.00
_cell.angle_beta   90.00
_cell.angle_gamma   90.00
#
_symmetry.space_group_name_H-M   'P 1'
#
loop_
_entity.id
_entity.type
_entity.pdbx_description
1 polymer ?
#
loop_
_entity_poly.entity_id
_entity_poly.type
_entity_poly.pdbx_seq_one_letter_code
_entity_poly.pdbx_strand_id
1 'polypeptide(L)'
;MPETVPSSDESSLVKIDLGDVTRHNINILKKINDVVLPVIYNVQFYCAVLDYGEFSKLAYYNDIVVGAVCCRIHITRESRKLYIMTLGCLLPYRRRGIGSKMLRHVLDTVEKEGNFDAITLHVQVNNEGALQFYKNFGFHIVGTKKQYYKRIEPADAHVLEKQLRHSKELNGLGDCASLEE
;
A
#
# COMPACT_ATOMS: atom_id res chain seq x y z
N MET A 1 -39.07 -36.24 -27.31
CA MET A 1 -38.86 -35.23 -26.30
C MET A 1 -37.37 -35.11 -26.07
N PRO A 2 -36.68 -34.12 -26.60
CA PRO A 2 -35.26 -33.91 -26.25
C PRO A 2 -35.17 -33.12 -24.94
N GLU A 3 -34.43 -33.67 -24.01
CA GLU A 3 -34.07 -33.03 -22.74
C GLU A 3 -33.16 -31.83 -22.99
N THR A 4 -33.61 -30.66 -22.60
CA THR A 4 -32.80 -29.44 -22.57
C THR A 4 -31.82 -29.52 -21.42
N VAL A 5 -30.53 -29.65 -21.75
CA VAL A 5 -29.41 -29.49 -20.84
C VAL A 5 -29.35 -27.99 -20.45
N PRO A 6 -29.38 -27.62 -19.18
CA PRO A 6 -29.18 -26.23 -18.80
C PRO A 6 -27.72 -25.84 -19.06
N SER A 7 -27.52 -24.83 -19.90
CA SER A 7 -26.24 -24.18 -20.11
C SER A 7 -25.77 -23.51 -18.83
N SER A 8 -24.80 -24.10 -18.15
CA SER A 8 -24.11 -23.50 -17.02
C SER A 8 -23.07 -22.52 -17.52
N ASP A 9 -23.48 -21.32 -17.88
CA ASP A 9 -22.64 -20.13 -17.97
C ASP A 9 -22.71 -19.35 -16.65
N GLU A 10 -22.29 -19.96 -15.57
CA GLU A 10 -21.80 -19.25 -14.39
C GLU A 10 -20.28 -19.06 -14.57
N SER A 11 -19.90 -18.07 -15.35
CA SER A 11 -18.58 -17.44 -15.20
C SER A 11 -18.57 -16.83 -13.80
N SER A 12 -18.06 -17.57 -12.79
CA SER A 12 -17.92 -17.10 -11.43
C SER A 12 -17.09 -15.81 -11.48
N LEU A 13 -17.75 -14.68 -11.27
CA LEU A 13 -17.13 -13.35 -11.21
C LEU A 13 -16.05 -13.40 -10.13
N VAL A 14 -14.80 -13.31 -10.57
CA VAL A 14 -13.64 -13.24 -9.68
C VAL A 14 -13.82 -12.06 -8.74
N LYS A 15 -13.88 -12.36 -7.44
CA LYS A 15 -14.05 -11.34 -6.39
C LYS A 15 -12.72 -11.07 -5.69
N ILE A 16 -12.29 -9.82 -5.70
CA ILE A 16 -11.15 -9.35 -4.92
C ILE A 16 -11.66 -8.41 -3.83
N ASP A 17 -11.45 -8.75 -2.57
CA ASP A 17 -11.86 -7.95 -1.43
C ASP A 17 -10.68 -7.59 -0.53
N LEU A 18 -10.86 -6.53 0.26
CA LEU A 18 -9.91 -6.15 1.31
C LEU A 18 -10.62 -6.28 2.66
N GLY A 19 -9.92 -6.89 3.61
CA GLY A 19 -10.39 -7.06 4.98
C GLY A 19 -9.42 -6.49 5.99
N ASP A 20 -9.94 -6.13 7.15
CA ASP A 20 -9.15 -5.54 8.23
C ASP A 20 -8.17 -6.55 8.83
N VAL A 21 -7.00 -6.03 9.21
CA VAL A 21 -6.06 -6.76 10.05
C VAL A 21 -6.49 -6.59 11.50
N THR A 22 -6.71 -7.70 12.18
CA THR A 22 -7.15 -7.74 13.57
C THR A 22 -6.25 -8.67 14.39
N ARG A 23 -6.39 -8.64 15.72
CA ARG A 23 -5.69 -9.58 16.60
C ARG A 23 -6.06 -11.05 16.32
N HIS A 24 -7.23 -11.31 15.77
CA HIS A 24 -7.69 -12.67 15.45
C HIS A 24 -7.06 -13.24 14.18
N ASN A 25 -6.72 -12.38 13.20
CA ASN A 25 -6.16 -12.81 11.91
C ASN A 25 -4.71 -12.42 11.68
N ILE A 26 -4.03 -11.78 12.64
CA ILE A 26 -2.63 -11.34 12.54
C ILE A 26 -1.66 -12.48 12.19
N ASN A 27 -1.96 -13.71 12.63
CA ASN A 27 -1.16 -14.88 12.29
C ASN A 27 -1.27 -15.27 10.81
N ILE A 28 -2.40 -14.96 10.16
CA ILE A 28 -2.57 -15.14 8.72
C ILE A 28 -1.69 -14.13 7.98
N LEU A 29 -1.72 -12.85 8.41
CA LEU A 29 -0.82 -11.82 7.89
C LEU A 29 0.64 -12.23 7.99
N LYS A 30 1.06 -12.75 9.16
CA LYS A 30 2.43 -13.21 9.37
C LYS A 30 2.82 -14.29 8.36
N LYS A 31 1.98 -15.30 8.17
CA LYS A 31 2.23 -16.38 7.18
C LYS A 31 2.31 -15.83 5.75
N ILE A 32 1.45 -14.88 5.37
CA ILE A 32 1.51 -14.23 4.04
C ILE A 32 2.84 -13.49 3.87
N ASN A 33 3.25 -12.69 4.85
CA ASN A 33 4.51 -11.95 4.79
C ASN A 33 5.72 -12.89 4.72
N ASP A 34 5.75 -13.95 5.52
CA ASP A 34 6.85 -14.94 5.54
C ASP A 34 7.03 -15.66 4.18
N VAL A 35 5.93 -15.83 3.42
CA VAL A 35 5.97 -16.46 2.08
C VAL A 35 6.28 -15.45 0.97
N VAL A 36 5.74 -14.24 1.08
CA VAL A 36 5.76 -13.26 -0.03
C VAL A 36 7.02 -12.40 -0.01
N LEU A 37 7.59 -12.16 1.16
CA LEU A 37 8.67 -11.20 1.36
C LEU A 37 9.97 -11.90 1.77
N PRO A 38 11.13 -11.43 1.27
CA PRO A 38 12.43 -12.02 1.61
C PRO A 38 12.96 -11.57 2.98
N VAL A 39 12.11 -10.94 3.80
CA VAL A 39 12.45 -10.33 5.09
C VAL A 39 11.52 -10.85 6.17
N ILE A 40 12.08 -11.27 7.31
CA ILE A 40 11.32 -11.69 8.48
C ILE A 40 11.12 -10.47 9.39
N TYR A 41 9.87 -10.22 9.76
CA TYR A 41 9.50 -9.11 10.63
C TYR A 41 9.33 -9.57 12.09
N ASN A 42 9.67 -8.66 13.01
CA ASN A 42 9.58 -8.90 14.45
C ASN A 42 8.16 -8.57 15.00
N VAL A 43 7.98 -8.80 16.30
CA VAL A 43 6.69 -8.54 16.98
C VAL A 43 6.30 -7.06 16.92
N GLN A 44 7.26 -6.14 17.05
CA GLN A 44 7.00 -4.69 17.00
C GLN A 44 6.39 -4.26 15.66
N PHE A 45 6.80 -4.89 14.56
CA PHE A 45 6.19 -4.66 13.25
C PHE A 45 4.69 -4.98 13.28
N TYR A 46 4.30 -6.14 13.82
CA TYR A 46 2.90 -6.57 13.84
C TYR A 46 2.06 -5.76 14.85
N CYS A 47 2.64 -5.27 15.94
CA CYS A 47 1.99 -4.31 16.82
C CYS A 47 1.67 -3.01 16.08
N ALA A 48 2.65 -2.44 15.35
CA ALA A 48 2.43 -1.23 14.56
C ALA A 48 1.35 -1.41 13.48
N VAL A 49 1.26 -2.59 12.86
CA VAL A 49 0.19 -2.91 11.89
C VAL A 49 -1.19 -2.83 12.53
N LEU A 50 -1.33 -3.30 13.76
CA LEU A 50 -2.61 -3.25 14.50
C LEU A 50 -2.95 -1.82 14.94
N ASP A 51 -1.95 -1.02 15.30
CA ASP A 51 -2.14 0.39 15.74
C ASP A 51 -2.62 1.28 14.58
N TYR A 52 -2.23 0.97 13.34
CA TYR A 52 -2.58 1.73 12.13
C TYR A 52 -3.48 0.92 11.17
N GLY A 53 -4.47 0.21 11.75
CA GLY A 53 -5.30 -0.79 11.06
C GLY A 53 -6.03 -0.29 9.81
N GLU A 54 -6.45 0.98 9.76
CA GLU A 54 -7.13 1.56 8.58
C GLU A 54 -6.28 1.49 7.31
N PHE A 55 -4.95 1.63 7.42
CA PHE A 55 -4.02 1.59 6.30
C PHE A 55 -3.48 0.20 6.00
N SER A 56 -3.76 -0.79 6.86
CA SER A 56 -3.27 -2.16 6.72
C SER A 56 -4.42 -3.09 6.43
N LYS A 57 -4.33 -3.85 5.33
CA LYS A 57 -5.40 -4.75 4.87
C LYS A 57 -4.85 -6.11 4.44
N LEU A 58 -5.66 -7.14 4.65
CA LEU A 58 -5.54 -8.43 3.97
C LEU A 58 -6.26 -8.37 2.64
N ALA A 59 -5.68 -8.94 1.60
CA ALA A 59 -6.32 -9.07 0.29
C ALA A 59 -6.84 -10.49 0.09
N TYR A 60 -8.10 -10.58 -0.29
CA TYR A 60 -8.82 -11.83 -0.54
C TYR A 60 -9.08 -11.99 -2.04
N TYR A 61 -8.95 -13.20 -2.53
CA TYR A 61 -9.32 -13.63 -3.86
C TYR A 61 -10.28 -14.82 -3.72
N ASN A 62 -11.57 -14.61 -4.04
CA ASN A 62 -12.63 -15.57 -3.78
C ASN A 62 -12.55 -16.16 -2.34
N ASP A 63 -12.57 -15.26 -1.34
CA ASP A 63 -12.54 -15.56 0.11
C ASP A 63 -11.22 -16.19 0.64
N ILE A 64 -10.21 -16.37 -0.21
CA ILE A 64 -8.88 -16.86 0.20
C ILE A 64 -7.93 -15.67 0.39
N VAL A 65 -7.25 -15.60 1.54
CA VAL A 65 -6.22 -14.58 1.77
C VAL A 65 -5.01 -14.85 0.89
N VAL A 66 -4.68 -13.91 0.00
CA VAL A 66 -3.61 -14.08 -1.00
C VAL A 66 -2.56 -12.97 -0.97
N GLY A 67 -2.78 -11.92 -0.19
CA GLY A 67 -1.86 -10.78 -0.10
C GLY A 67 -2.15 -9.91 1.09
N ALA A 68 -1.29 -8.92 1.29
CA ALA A 68 -1.45 -7.92 2.34
C ALA A 68 -0.71 -6.62 2.00
N VAL A 69 -1.22 -5.52 2.56
CA VAL A 69 -0.52 -4.24 2.67
C VAL A 69 -0.44 -3.85 4.12
N CYS A 70 0.75 -3.41 4.57
CA CYS A 70 0.98 -2.95 5.93
C CYS A 70 1.64 -1.58 5.89
N CYS A 71 1.07 -0.66 6.66
CA CYS A 71 1.53 0.72 6.72
C CYS A 71 1.76 1.17 8.16
N ARG A 72 2.52 2.24 8.31
CA ARG A 72 2.66 2.99 9.55
C ARG A 72 2.71 4.48 9.26
N ILE A 73 2.31 5.29 10.25
CA ILE A 73 2.42 6.74 10.17
C ILE A 73 3.79 7.14 10.73
N HIS A 74 4.47 8.01 10.00
CA HIS A 74 5.71 8.66 10.44
C HIS A 74 5.46 10.15 10.62
N ILE A 75 5.56 10.61 11.86
CA ILE A 75 5.30 12.00 12.23
C ILE A 75 6.62 12.60 12.71
N THR A 76 6.97 13.74 12.13
CA THR A 76 8.05 14.62 12.59
C THR A 76 7.46 15.99 12.96
N ARG A 77 8.30 16.92 13.41
CA ARG A 77 7.85 18.32 13.67
C ARG A 77 7.38 19.04 12.41
N GLU A 78 7.88 18.63 11.23
CA GLU A 78 7.70 19.31 9.97
C GLU A 78 6.79 18.55 8.99
N SER A 79 6.58 17.25 9.21
CA SER A 79 5.83 16.43 8.24
C SER A 79 5.12 15.24 8.88
N ARG A 80 3.99 14.87 8.26
CA ARG A 80 3.25 13.63 8.53
C ARG A 80 3.22 12.80 7.26
N LYS A 81 3.93 11.68 7.25
CA LYS A 81 4.03 10.80 6.08
C LYS A 81 3.47 9.42 6.40
N LEU A 82 2.79 8.82 5.44
CA LEU A 82 2.48 7.40 5.51
C LEU A 82 3.64 6.60 4.93
N TYR A 83 4.11 5.60 5.66
CA TYR A 83 5.13 4.69 5.20
C TYR A 83 4.53 3.31 4.92
N ILE A 84 4.58 2.88 3.65
CA ILE A 84 4.20 1.52 3.27
C ILE A 84 5.36 0.60 3.65
N MET A 85 5.14 -0.19 4.71
CA MET A 85 6.14 -1.15 5.21
C MET A 85 6.25 -2.37 4.31
N THR A 86 5.08 -2.91 3.89
CA THR A 86 4.99 -4.06 3.00
C THR A 86 3.78 -3.94 2.09
N LEU A 87 3.90 -4.42 0.87
CA LEU A 87 2.81 -4.69 -0.04
C LEU A 87 3.18 -5.89 -0.89
N GLY A 88 2.42 -6.96 -0.77
CA GLY A 88 2.76 -8.19 -1.46
C GLY A 88 1.59 -9.12 -1.68
N CYS A 89 1.75 -10.02 -2.66
CA CYS A 89 0.76 -10.99 -3.06
C CYS A 89 1.44 -12.31 -3.41
N LEU A 90 0.83 -13.43 -3.05
CA LEU A 90 1.26 -14.78 -3.41
C LEU A 90 1.47 -14.90 -4.92
N LEU A 91 2.55 -15.56 -5.33
CA LEU A 91 2.99 -15.63 -6.72
C LEU A 91 1.89 -16.08 -7.70
N PRO A 92 1.08 -17.13 -7.42
CA PRO A 92 0.03 -17.59 -8.34
C PRO A 92 -1.10 -16.58 -8.57
N TYR A 93 -1.22 -15.58 -7.68
CA TYR A 93 -2.27 -14.55 -7.72
C TYR A 93 -1.79 -13.20 -8.21
N ARG A 94 -0.50 -13.08 -8.58
CA ARG A 94 0.06 -11.85 -9.14
C ARG A 94 -0.54 -11.55 -10.52
N ARG A 95 -0.44 -10.26 -10.94
CA ARG A 95 -0.95 -9.75 -12.23
C ARG A 95 -2.48 -9.82 -12.40
N ARG A 96 -3.21 -10.00 -11.30
CA ARG A 96 -4.68 -10.03 -11.24
C ARG A 96 -5.31 -8.76 -10.65
N GLY A 97 -4.55 -7.67 -10.52
CA GLY A 97 -5.04 -6.40 -9.97
C GLY A 97 -5.05 -6.29 -8.44
N ILE A 98 -4.66 -7.33 -7.70
CA ILE A 98 -4.70 -7.36 -6.23
C ILE A 98 -3.80 -6.27 -5.62
N GLY A 99 -2.55 -6.17 -6.09
CA GLY A 99 -1.64 -5.11 -5.65
C GLY A 99 -2.18 -3.70 -5.91
N SER A 100 -2.78 -3.50 -7.08
CA SER A 100 -3.42 -2.23 -7.43
C SER A 100 -4.61 -1.90 -6.54
N LYS A 101 -5.43 -2.89 -6.16
CA LYS A 101 -6.54 -2.69 -5.24
C LYS A 101 -6.05 -2.31 -3.84
N MET A 102 -5.01 -2.97 -3.33
CA MET A 102 -4.40 -2.63 -2.04
C MET A 102 -3.81 -1.22 -2.05
N LEU A 103 -3.06 -0.86 -3.09
CA LEU A 103 -2.44 0.46 -3.17
C LEU A 103 -3.47 1.59 -3.34
N ARG A 104 -4.52 1.38 -4.16
CA ARG A 104 -5.63 2.34 -4.27
C ARG A 104 -6.30 2.57 -2.93
N HIS A 105 -6.60 1.51 -2.17
CA HIS A 105 -7.16 1.66 -0.82
C HIS A 105 -6.29 2.56 0.06
N VAL A 106 -4.97 2.37 0.07
CA VAL A 106 -4.04 3.21 0.83
C VAL A 106 -4.11 4.67 0.36
N LEU A 107 -4.11 4.90 -0.96
CA LEU A 107 -4.18 6.24 -1.55
C LEU A 107 -5.49 6.94 -1.18
N ASP A 108 -6.62 6.25 -1.35
CA ASP A 108 -7.96 6.78 -1.07
C ASP A 108 -8.14 7.10 0.43
N THR A 109 -7.60 6.24 1.32
CA THR A 109 -7.66 6.46 2.77
C THR A 109 -6.85 7.68 3.18
N VAL A 110 -5.65 7.84 2.62
CA VAL A 110 -4.78 9.00 2.87
C VAL A 110 -5.41 10.29 2.34
N GLU A 111 -6.01 10.25 1.15
CA GLU A 111 -6.71 11.39 0.56
C GLU A 111 -7.92 11.80 1.40
N LYS A 112 -8.70 10.82 1.86
CA LYS A 112 -9.86 11.05 2.74
C LYS A 112 -9.47 11.70 4.07
N GLU A 113 -8.35 11.29 4.69
CA GLU A 113 -7.84 11.93 5.92
C GLU A 113 -7.32 13.34 5.66
N GLY A 114 -6.75 13.62 4.49
CA GLY A 114 -6.36 14.95 4.01
C GLY A 114 -5.25 15.66 4.78
N ASN A 115 -4.53 14.97 5.66
CA ASN A 115 -3.53 15.56 6.56
C ASN A 115 -2.13 14.91 6.43
N PHE A 116 -1.87 14.22 5.32
CA PHE A 116 -0.56 13.66 5.00
C PHE A 116 0.16 14.53 3.97
N ASP A 117 1.45 14.70 4.13
CA ASP A 117 2.31 15.41 3.19
C ASP A 117 2.74 14.52 2.03
N ALA A 118 3.03 13.26 2.32
CA ALA A 118 3.49 12.28 1.32
C ALA A 118 3.26 10.84 1.76
N ILE A 119 3.37 9.92 0.78
CA ILE A 119 3.47 8.49 1.01
C ILE A 119 4.87 8.06 0.57
N THR A 120 5.56 7.26 1.40
CA THR A 120 6.93 6.81 1.16
C THR A 120 7.06 5.30 1.29
N LEU A 121 8.03 4.72 0.60
CA LEU A 121 8.38 3.30 0.70
C LEU A 121 9.80 3.03 0.20
N HIS A 122 10.28 1.81 0.42
CA HIS A 122 11.56 1.33 -0.08
C HIS A 122 11.36 0.16 -1.04
N VAL A 123 12.10 0.16 -2.14
CA VAL A 123 12.12 -0.92 -3.13
C VAL A 123 13.56 -1.30 -3.41
N GLN A 124 13.87 -2.60 -3.44
CA GLN A 124 15.19 -3.09 -3.84
C GLN A 124 15.56 -2.57 -5.22
N VAL A 125 16.80 -2.12 -5.41
CA VAL A 125 17.22 -1.39 -6.63
C VAL A 125 17.04 -2.18 -7.92
N ASN A 126 17.05 -3.52 -7.87
CA ASN A 126 16.86 -4.41 -9.02
C ASN A 126 15.42 -4.92 -9.19
N ASN A 127 14.48 -4.48 -8.36
CA ASN A 127 13.07 -4.90 -8.46
C ASN A 127 12.32 -4.00 -9.47
N GLU A 128 12.64 -4.16 -10.75
CA GLU A 128 12.05 -3.36 -11.84
C GLU A 128 10.53 -3.43 -11.88
N GLY A 129 9.96 -4.61 -11.58
CA GLY A 129 8.51 -4.80 -11.56
C GLY A 129 7.82 -3.94 -10.49
N ALA A 130 8.38 -3.86 -9.29
CA ALA A 130 7.86 -3.00 -8.23
C ALA A 130 8.10 -1.51 -8.55
N LEU A 131 9.27 -1.16 -9.07
CA LEU A 131 9.57 0.22 -9.48
C LEU A 131 8.58 0.72 -10.52
N GLN A 132 8.30 -0.06 -11.56
CA GLN A 132 7.33 0.30 -12.59
C GLN A 132 5.90 0.36 -12.02
N PHE A 133 5.54 -0.58 -11.13
CA PHE A 133 4.24 -0.60 -10.46
C PHE A 133 3.99 0.71 -9.69
N TYR A 134 4.90 1.11 -8.81
CA TYR A 134 4.75 2.35 -8.04
C TYR A 134 4.83 3.60 -8.90
N LYS A 135 5.67 3.62 -9.95
CA LYS A 135 5.74 4.72 -10.92
C LYS A 135 4.39 4.97 -11.60
N ASN A 136 3.65 3.91 -11.95
CA ASN A 136 2.32 4.01 -12.56
C ASN A 136 1.29 4.65 -11.61
N PHE A 137 1.52 4.62 -10.30
CA PHE A 137 0.71 5.30 -9.28
C PHE A 137 1.23 6.69 -8.90
N GLY A 138 2.22 7.21 -9.62
CA GLY A 138 2.76 8.56 -9.42
C GLY A 138 3.80 8.67 -8.30
N PHE A 139 4.46 7.55 -7.94
CA PHE A 139 5.64 7.59 -7.07
C PHE A 139 6.90 7.89 -7.89
N HIS A 140 7.82 8.61 -7.28
CA HIS A 140 9.12 8.96 -7.86
C HIS A 140 10.26 8.50 -6.95
N ILE A 141 11.40 8.16 -7.52
CA ILE A 141 12.61 7.88 -6.75
C ILE A 141 13.16 9.21 -6.25
N VAL A 142 13.24 9.36 -4.93
CA VAL A 142 13.78 10.57 -4.27
C VAL A 142 15.14 10.35 -3.65
N GLY A 143 15.63 9.10 -3.63
CA GLY A 143 16.95 8.76 -3.11
C GLY A 143 17.24 7.28 -3.18
N THR A 144 18.43 6.90 -2.74
CA THR A 144 18.87 5.51 -2.65
C THR A 144 19.58 5.32 -1.31
N LYS A 145 19.14 4.32 -0.54
CA LYS A 145 19.80 3.90 0.69
C LYS A 145 20.72 2.72 0.42
N LYS A 146 22.00 2.91 0.66
CA LYS A 146 23.00 1.86 0.58
C LYS A 146 22.86 0.89 1.75
N GLN A 147 23.07 -0.41 1.47
CA GLN A 147 23.04 -1.49 2.47
C GLN A 147 21.76 -1.47 3.36
N TYR A 148 20.63 -1.16 2.74
CA TYR A 148 19.34 -1.12 3.41
C TYR A 148 18.89 -2.51 3.87
N TYR A 149 19.04 -3.51 2.98
CA TYR A 149 18.72 -4.90 3.28
C TYR A 149 19.96 -5.62 3.83
N LYS A 150 19.77 -6.37 4.93
CA LYS A 150 20.89 -7.05 5.63
C LYS A 150 21.13 -8.48 5.14
N ARG A 151 20.19 -9.08 4.43
CA ARG A 151 20.16 -10.52 4.13
C ARG A 151 19.87 -10.86 2.67
N ILE A 152 19.74 -9.87 1.82
CA ILE A 152 19.47 -10.06 0.39
C ILE A 152 20.37 -9.15 -0.43
N GLU A 153 20.74 -9.62 -1.63
CA GLU A 153 21.54 -8.87 -2.60
C GLU A 153 20.73 -8.58 -3.88
N PRO A 154 20.89 -7.39 -4.45
CA PRO A 154 21.64 -6.23 -3.93
C PRO A 154 21.02 -5.67 -2.66
N ALA A 155 21.87 -5.23 -1.73
CA ALA A 155 21.44 -4.73 -0.42
C ALA A 155 20.84 -3.33 -0.46
N ASP A 156 20.99 -2.62 -1.59
CA ASP A 156 20.56 -1.24 -1.76
C ASP A 156 19.07 -1.14 -2.06
N ALA A 157 18.43 -0.07 -1.58
CA ALA A 157 17.04 0.24 -1.84
C ALA A 157 16.85 1.67 -2.36
N HIS A 158 15.99 1.82 -3.37
CA HIS A 158 15.46 3.12 -3.74
C HIS A 158 14.39 3.55 -2.72
N VAL A 159 14.44 4.83 -2.35
CA VAL A 159 13.38 5.49 -1.60
C VAL A 159 12.42 6.09 -2.62
N LEU A 160 11.18 5.63 -2.61
CA LEU A 160 10.11 6.16 -3.45
C LEU A 160 9.19 7.04 -2.62
N GLU A 161 8.75 8.13 -3.21
CA GLU A 161 7.82 9.06 -2.57
C GLU A 161 6.76 9.53 -3.56
N LYS A 162 5.53 9.65 -3.07
CA LYS A 162 4.43 10.33 -3.74
C LYS A 162 4.01 11.50 -2.87
N GLN A 163 4.23 12.72 -3.36
CA GLN A 163 3.76 13.95 -2.72
C GLN A 163 2.23 14.02 -2.83
N LEU A 164 1.60 14.47 -1.78
CA LEU A 164 0.17 14.69 -1.71
C LEU A 164 -0.12 16.19 -1.79
N ARG A 165 -1.10 16.57 -2.58
CA ARG A 165 -1.49 17.98 -2.67
C ARG A 165 -2.24 18.37 -1.41
N HIS A 166 -1.64 19.23 -0.60
CA HIS A 166 -2.37 19.86 0.48
C HIS A 166 -3.21 21.02 -0.05
N SER A 167 -4.44 21.11 0.44
CA SER A 167 -5.35 22.26 0.25
C SER A 167 -4.85 23.56 0.92
N LYS A 168 -3.54 23.69 1.17
CA LYS A 168 -2.95 24.88 1.79
C LYS A 168 -2.85 26.10 0.87
N GLU A 169 -3.17 25.96 -0.43
CA GLU A 169 -3.09 27.08 -1.38
C GLU A 169 -4.37 27.91 -1.47
N LEU A 170 -5.42 27.62 -0.71
CA LEU A 170 -6.69 28.40 -0.80
C LEU A 170 -6.84 29.53 0.22
N ASN A 171 -5.87 29.78 1.11
CA ASN A 171 -5.94 30.86 2.10
C ASN A 171 -4.92 31.99 1.87
N GLY A 172 -4.32 32.10 0.68
CA GLY A 172 -3.33 33.12 0.36
C GLY A 172 -3.80 34.23 -0.60
N LEU A 173 -5.10 34.29 -0.97
CA LEU A 173 -5.64 35.30 -1.88
C LEU A 173 -6.86 35.99 -1.25
N GLY A 174 -6.61 36.69 -0.17
CA GLY A 174 -7.67 37.50 0.44
C GLY A 174 -7.10 38.43 1.50
N ASP A 175 -6.35 39.43 1.08
CA ASP A 175 -6.27 40.74 1.75
C ASP A 175 -5.29 41.64 0.98
N CYS A 176 -5.78 42.21 -0.08
CA CYS A 176 -5.20 43.44 -0.63
C CYS A 176 -6.29 44.24 -1.30
N ALA A 177 -7.11 44.87 -0.48
CA ALA A 177 -7.93 46.00 -0.96
C ALA A 177 -8.23 46.94 0.21
N SER A 178 -7.82 48.15 -0.02
CA SER A 178 -8.32 49.40 0.58
C SER A 178 -7.73 49.80 1.93
N LEU A 179 -6.81 50.75 1.85
CA LEU A 179 -6.84 51.98 2.65
C LEU A 179 -6.18 53.04 1.79
N GLU A 180 -7.04 53.80 1.06
CA GLU A 180 -6.83 55.21 0.76
C GLU A 180 -8.04 55.94 1.31
N GLU A 181 -7.81 56.72 2.31
CA GLU A 181 -8.19 58.10 2.60
C GLU A 181 -7.86 58.45 4.03
#